data_6b172bf306e0a0c1a933855ff6657e9b
#
_entry.id   6b172bf306e0a0c1a933855ff6657e9b
#
_cell.length_a   1.000
_cell.length_b   1.000
_cell.length_c   1.000
_cell.angle_alpha   90.00
_cell.angle_beta   90.00
_cell.angle_gamma   90.00
#
_symmetry.space_group_name_H-M   'P 1'
#
loop_
_entity.id
_entity.type
_entity.pdbx_description
1 polymer ?
#
loop_
_entity_poly.entity_id
_entity_poly.type
_entity_poly.pdbx_seq_one_letter_code
_entity_poly.pdbx_strand_id
1 'polypeptide(L)'
;MNGVFLAIGALLPICLAGGALLGYAAVRFRVQGDPVAEQVNALLPQTQCGQCGYPGCKPYAEAIAAGDKINKCPPGGEATIRALADLLDLEPEPLDAAEETLPRVAYIREAECIGCTKCIQACPVDAIVGAARLMHTVIADECTGCDLCLEPCPVDCIEMREIPDDVRHWKWPQPSPRLIASDRERAA
;
A
#
# COMPACT_ATOMS: atom_id res chain seq x y z
N MET A 1 -40.62 32.24 -6.45
CA MET A 1 -40.93 30.82 -6.15
C MET A 1 -40.97 29.94 -7.41
N ASN A 2 -41.57 30.40 -8.52
CA ASN A 2 -41.68 29.58 -9.75
C ASN A 2 -40.35 29.13 -10.38
N GLY A 3 -39.28 29.96 -10.30
CA GLY A 3 -37.96 29.60 -10.84
C GLY A 3 -37.27 28.44 -10.12
N VAL A 4 -37.46 28.31 -8.79
CA VAL A 4 -36.89 27.23 -7.99
C VAL A 4 -37.56 25.89 -8.33
N PHE A 5 -38.86 25.86 -8.46
CA PHE A 5 -39.59 24.65 -8.87
C PHE A 5 -39.22 24.19 -10.28
N LEU A 6 -39.02 25.13 -11.19
CA LEU A 6 -38.59 24.83 -12.57
C LEU A 6 -37.18 24.27 -12.61
N ALA A 7 -36.26 24.83 -11.80
CA ALA A 7 -34.88 24.32 -11.68
C ALA A 7 -34.87 22.91 -11.06
N ILE A 8 -35.63 22.66 -10.00
CA ILE A 8 -35.73 21.33 -9.39
C ILE A 8 -36.34 20.34 -10.39
N GLY A 9 -37.41 20.74 -11.09
CA GLY A 9 -38.04 19.88 -12.09
C GLY A 9 -37.15 19.52 -13.26
N ALA A 10 -36.19 20.37 -13.61
CA ALA A 10 -35.18 20.07 -14.66
C ALA A 10 -34.00 19.22 -14.15
N LEU A 11 -33.50 19.51 -12.96
CA LEU A 11 -32.32 18.80 -12.42
C LEU A 11 -32.66 17.40 -11.89
N LEU A 12 -33.84 17.23 -11.28
CA LEU A 12 -34.24 15.96 -10.66
C LEU A 12 -34.23 14.78 -11.66
N PRO A 13 -34.83 14.88 -12.86
CA PRO A 13 -34.79 13.78 -13.83
C PRO A 13 -33.38 13.51 -14.34
N ILE A 14 -32.51 14.52 -14.48
CA ILE A 14 -31.11 14.35 -14.90
C ILE A 14 -30.33 13.58 -13.83
N CYS A 15 -30.49 13.95 -12.56
CA CYS A 15 -29.86 13.26 -11.44
C CYS A 15 -30.35 11.81 -11.30
N LEU A 16 -31.67 11.59 -11.45
CA LEU A 16 -32.23 10.24 -11.41
C LEU A 16 -31.73 9.37 -12.58
N ALA A 17 -31.72 9.92 -13.80
CA ALA A 17 -31.21 9.21 -14.97
C ALA A 17 -29.71 8.89 -14.84
N GLY A 18 -28.92 9.87 -14.39
CA GLY A 18 -27.48 9.67 -14.14
C GLY A 18 -27.22 8.63 -13.05
N GLY A 19 -27.94 8.70 -11.94
CA GLY A 19 -27.85 7.73 -10.84
C GLY A 19 -28.26 6.32 -11.27
N ALA A 20 -29.34 6.19 -12.03
CA ALA A 20 -29.80 4.91 -12.57
C ALA A 20 -28.78 4.32 -13.57
N LEU A 21 -28.20 5.15 -14.45
CA LEU A 21 -27.21 4.72 -15.42
C LEU A 21 -25.93 4.25 -14.71
N LEU A 22 -25.43 5.00 -13.74
CA LEU A 22 -24.24 4.63 -12.96
C LEU A 22 -24.50 3.39 -12.12
N GLY A 23 -25.66 3.26 -11.48
CA GLY A 23 -26.05 2.07 -10.74
C GLY A 23 -26.14 0.84 -11.63
N TYR A 24 -26.72 0.96 -12.81
CA TYR A 24 -26.76 -0.12 -13.80
C TYR A 24 -25.34 -0.51 -14.26
N ALA A 25 -24.51 0.48 -14.58
CA ALA A 25 -23.12 0.24 -14.98
C ALA A 25 -22.30 -0.46 -13.89
N ALA A 26 -22.45 -0.03 -12.63
CA ALA A 26 -21.76 -0.64 -11.49
C ALA A 26 -22.11 -2.13 -11.32
N VAL A 27 -23.36 -2.51 -11.55
CA VAL A 27 -23.78 -3.92 -11.49
C VAL A 27 -23.35 -4.67 -12.75
N ARG A 28 -23.51 -4.08 -13.94
CA ARG A 28 -23.28 -4.77 -15.23
C ARG A 28 -21.80 -5.00 -15.51
N PHE A 29 -20.94 -4.06 -15.08
CA PHE A 29 -19.48 -4.12 -15.25
C PHE A 29 -18.74 -4.48 -13.98
N ARG A 30 -19.42 -5.10 -13.01
CA ARG A 30 -18.77 -5.58 -11.79
C ARG A 30 -17.71 -6.62 -12.14
N VAL A 31 -16.45 -6.28 -11.91
CA VAL A 31 -15.34 -7.22 -12.00
C VAL A 31 -15.40 -8.11 -10.76
N GLN A 32 -15.61 -9.39 -10.95
CA GLN A 32 -15.49 -10.38 -9.87
C GLN A 32 -13.99 -10.59 -9.65
N GLY A 33 -13.46 -10.17 -8.49
CA GLY A 33 -12.14 -10.52 -8.05
C GLY A 33 -12.03 -12.02 -7.75
N ASP A 34 -10.81 -12.54 -7.72
CA ASP A 34 -10.56 -13.90 -7.26
C ASP A 34 -10.93 -13.99 -5.77
N PRO A 35 -11.86 -14.90 -5.39
CA PRO A 35 -12.28 -15.05 -4.00
C PRO A 35 -11.12 -15.45 -3.07
N VAL A 36 -10.10 -16.13 -3.58
CA VAL A 36 -8.89 -16.47 -2.82
C VAL A 36 -8.07 -15.22 -2.55
N ALA A 37 -7.87 -14.37 -3.57
CA ALA A 37 -7.15 -13.11 -3.40
C ALA A 37 -7.83 -12.17 -2.38
N GLU A 38 -9.18 -12.14 -2.34
CA GLU A 38 -9.91 -11.35 -1.34
C GLU A 38 -9.72 -11.88 0.08
N GLN A 39 -9.72 -13.20 0.28
CA GLN A 39 -9.47 -13.83 1.57
C GLN A 39 -8.02 -13.60 2.03
N VAL A 40 -7.05 -13.77 1.15
CA VAL A 40 -5.64 -13.47 1.40
C VAL A 40 -5.47 -11.99 1.76
N ASN A 41 -6.08 -11.08 1.01
CA ASN A 41 -6.00 -9.64 1.28
C ASN A 41 -6.58 -9.27 2.66
N ALA A 42 -7.62 -9.96 3.13
CA ALA A 42 -8.20 -9.73 4.46
C ALA A 42 -7.25 -10.14 5.61
N LEU A 43 -6.35 -11.09 5.38
CA LEU A 43 -5.34 -11.54 6.37
C LEU A 43 -4.10 -10.65 6.39
N LEU A 44 -3.83 -9.89 5.33
CA LEU A 44 -2.69 -8.98 5.27
C LEU A 44 -2.89 -7.75 6.18
N PRO A 45 -1.81 -7.16 6.73
CA PRO A 45 -1.89 -6.09 7.74
C PRO A 45 -2.42 -4.75 7.22
N GLN A 46 -2.68 -4.63 5.92
CA GLN A 46 -3.23 -3.43 5.24
C GLN A 46 -2.40 -2.15 5.43
N THR A 47 -1.11 -2.27 5.70
CA THR A 47 -0.19 -1.13 5.87
C THR A 47 0.15 -0.43 4.55
N GLN A 48 -0.09 -1.09 3.41
CA GLN A 48 0.20 -0.59 2.05
C GLN A 48 1.66 -0.12 1.85
N CYS A 49 2.61 -0.65 2.64
CA CYS A 49 3.98 -0.13 2.75
C CYS A 49 4.90 -0.44 1.57
N GLY A 50 4.55 -1.43 0.73
CA GLY A 50 5.35 -1.83 -0.43
C GLY A 50 6.61 -2.68 -0.12
N GLN A 51 6.94 -2.94 1.14
CA GLN A 51 8.17 -3.67 1.53
C GLN A 51 8.25 -5.11 1.00
N CYS A 52 7.12 -5.71 0.63
CA CYS A 52 7.08 -7.02 -0.03
C CYS A 52 7.43 -6.96 -1.53
N GLY A 53 7.79 -5.78 -2.07
CA GLY A 53 8.06 -5.56 -3.49
C GLY A 53 6.81 -5.32 -4.35
N TYR A 54 5.62 -5.27 -3.75
CA TYR A 54 4.36 -4.96 -4.43
C TYR A 54 3.84 -3.57 -4.03
N PRO A 55 3.15 -2.85 -4.93
CA PRO A 55 2.70 -1.48 -4.67
C PRO A 55 1.51 -1.39 -3.68
N GLY A 56 1.30 -2.42 -2.88
CA GLY A 56 0.25 -2.49 -1.86
C GLY A 56 -0.15 -3.91 -1.51
N CYS A 57 -0.99 -4.08 -0.49
CA CYS A 57 -1.42 -5.40 -0.01
C CYS A 57 -2.29 -6.16 -1.01
N LYS A 58 -3.17 -5.46 -1.75
CA LYS A 58 -4.03 -6.11 -2.74
C LYS A 58 -3.27 -6.71 -3.92
N PRO A 59 -2.32 -6.03 -4.59
CA PRO A 59 -1.47 -6.65 -5.61
C PRO A 59 -0.67 -7.85 -5.11
N TYR A 60 -0.20 -7.79 -3.86
CA TYR A 60 0.47 -8.94 -3.25
C TYR A 60 -0.49 -10.12 -3.03
N ALA A 61 -1.71 -9.86 -2.55
CA ALA A 61 -2.74 -10.90 -2.40
C ALA A 61 -3.11 -11.56 -3.74
N GLU A 62 -3.20 -10.79 -4.81
CA GLU A 62 -3.45 -11.30 -6.17
C GLU A 62 -2.27 -12.16 -6.66
N ALA A 63 -1.03 -11.76 -6.35
CA ALA A 63 0.16 -12.54 -6.67
C ALA A 63 0.21 -13.86 -5.90
N ILE A 64 -0.12 -13.87 -4.60
CA ILE A 64 -0.24 -15.09 -3.79
C ILE A 64 -1.31 -16.02 -4.37
N ALA A 65 -2.47 -15.51 -4.76
CA ALA A 65 -3.51 -16.30 -5.41
C ALA A 65 -3.06 -16.88 -6.75
N ALA A 66 -2.11 -16.22 -7.43
CA ALA A 66 -1.46 -16.69 -8.65
C ALA A 66 -0.29 -17.68 -8.40
N GLY A 67 0.06 -17.97 -7.13
CA GLY A 67 1.10 -18.92 -6.74
C GLY A 67 2.43 -18.30 -6.29
N ASP A 68 2.46 -17.02 -5.97
CA ASP A 68 3.67 -16.41 -5.37
C ASP A 68 3.81 -16.79 -3.89
N LYS A 69 5.00 -16.56 -3.33
CA LYS A 69 5.35 -16.89 -1.95
C LYS A 69 4.53 -16.08 -0.93
N ILE A 70 4.14 -16.72 0.17
CA ILE A 70 3.35 -16.14 1.26
C ILE A 70 4.18 -15.42 2.32
N ASN A 71 5.51 -15.50 2.25
CA ASN A 71 6.46 -15.10 3.31
C ASN A 71 7.16 -13.76 3.05
N LYS A 72 6.68 -12.92 2.11
CA LYS A 72 7.32 -11.66 1.72
C LYS A 72 6.88 -10.42 2.53
N CYS A 73 5.97 -10.57 3.50
CA CYS A 73 5.38 -9.42 4.21
C CYS A 73 6.04 -9.16 5.57
N PRO A 74 7.02 -8.21 5.72
CA PRO A 74 7.68 -7.95 6.99
C PRO A 74 6.72 -7.45 8.09
N PRO A 75 5.80 -6.48 7.83
CA PRO A 75 4.86 -6.04 8.86
C PRO A 75 3.88 -7.12 9.33
N GLY A 76 3.58 -8.10 8.47
CA GLY A 76 2.72 -9.24 8.83
C GLY A 76 3.41 -10.26 9.70
N GLY A 77 4.71 -10.43 9.52
CA GLY A 77 5.56 -11.36 10.25
C GLY A 77 5.05 -12.82 10.19
N GLU A 78 5.56 -13.63 11.09
CA GLU A 78 5.21 -15.07 11.16
C GLU A 78 3.72 -15.34 11.39
N ALA A 79 3.01 -14.46 12.09
CA ALA A 79 1.59 -14.65 12.35
C ALA A 79 0.75 -14.63 11.07
N THR A 80 1.06 -13.69 10.18
CA THR A 80 0.41 -13.60 8.87
C THR A 80 0.81 -14.77 7.97
N ILE A 81 2.09 -15.18 7.97
CA ILE A 81 2.55 -16.34 7.20
C ILE A 81 1.80 -17.60 7.60
N ARG A 82 1.63 -17.85 8.90
CA ARG A 82 0.86 -19.01 9.41
C ARG A 82 -0.60 -18.95 8.99
N ALA A 83 -1.24 -17.78 9.12
CA ALA A 83 -2.63 -17.61 8.72
C ALA A 83 -2.84 -17.82 7.21
N LEU A 84 -1.89 -17.38 6.39
CA LEU A 84 -1.90 -17.60 4.94
C LEU A 84 -1.63 -19.07 4.58
N ALA A 85 -0.70 -19.71 5.28
CA ALA A 85 -0.40 -21.12 5.11
C ALA A 85 -1.62 -22.01 5.44
N ASP A 86 -2.31 -21.71 6.56
CA ASP A 86 -3.54 -22.39 6.96
C ASP A 86 -4.68 -22.18 5.94
N LEU A 87 -4.81 -20.96 5.38
CA LEU A 87 -5.83 -20.66 4.36
C LEU A 87 -5.59 -21.39 3.04
N LEU A 88 -4.33 -21.50 2.62
CA LEU A 88 -3.93 -22.04 1.31
C LEU A 88 -3.48 -23.51 1.36
N ASP A 89 -3.52 -24.14 2.54
CA ASP A 89 -3.04 -25.50 2.78
C ASP A 89 -1.57 -25.69 2.36
N LEU A 90 -0.71 -24.71 2.72
CA LEU A 90 0.72 -24.69 2.44
C LEU A 90 1.54 -24.86 3.72
N GLU A 91 2.79 -25.31 3.59
CA GLU A 91 3.73 -25.29 4.71
C GLU A 91 4.23 -23.86 4.96
N PRO A 92 4.23 -23.36 6.24
CA PRO A 92 4.72 -22.03 6.55
C PRO A 92 6.24 -21.97 6.39
N GLU A 93 6.71 -21.13 5.46
CA GLU A 93 8.12 -20.83 5.28
C GLU A 93 8.54 -19.68 6.21
N PRO A 94 9.83 -19.60 6.63
CA PRO A 94 10.33 -18.44 7.36
C PRO A 94 10.19 -17.17 6.53
N LEU A 95 10.10 -16.03 7.20
CA LEU A 95 9.98 -14.73 6.54
C LEU A 95 11.15 -14.52 5.56
N ASP A 96 10.86 -14.22 4.31
CA ASP A 96 11.83 -13.90 3.24
C ASP A 96 12.34 -12.45 3.37
N ALA A 97 12.30 -11.89 4.58
CA ALA A 97 12.99 -10.65 4.87
C ALA A 97 14.47 -11.01 4.92
N ALA A 98 15.20 -10.64 3.87
CA ALA A 98 16.65 -10.58 3.95
C ALA A 98 17.03 -9.95 5.28
N GLU A 99 18.01 -10.58 5.96
CA GLU A 99 18.74 -10.13 7.16
C GLU A 99 18.29 -8.77 7.69
N GLU A 100 18.18 -8.60 9.00
CA GLU A 100 17.84 -7.33 9.69
C GLU A 100 18.54 -6.13 9.03
N THR A 101 18.02 -5.73 7.88
CA THR A 101 18.51 -4.54 7.19
C THR A 101 18.05 -3.35 8.00
N LEU A 102 18.98 -2.52 8.43
CA LEU A 102 18.68 -1.23 9.06
C LEU A 102 17.59 -0.51 8.26
N PRO A 103 16.67 0.19 8.91
CA PRO A 103 15.64 0.93 8.21
C PRO A 103 16.30 1.88 7.20
N ARG A 104 15.82 1.85 5.96
CA ARG A 104 16.39 2.63 4.86
C ARG A 104 15.39 3.65 4.36
N VAL A 105 15.89 4.75 3.81
CA VAL A 105 15.10 5.80 3.19
C VAL A 105 15.66 6.12 1.81
N ALA A 106 14.77 6.36 0.85
CA ALA A 106 15.18 6.80 -0.47
C ALA A 106 15.70 8.25 -0.39
N TYR A 107 16.79 8.52 -1.10
CA TYR A 107 17.36 9.86 -1.26
C TYR A 107 17.50 10.19 -2.73
N ILE A 108 16.99 11.33 -3.14
CA ILE A 108 17.07 11.81 -4.54
C ILE A 108 18.17 12.84 -4.65
N ARG A 109 19.13 12.61 -5.54
CA ARG A 109 20.13 13.62 -5.91
C ARG A 109 19.45 14.68 -6.77
N GLU A 110 18.98 15.74 -6.13
CA GLU A 110 18.11 16.77 -6.74
C GLU A 110 18.76 17.44 -7.96
N ALA A 111 20.09 17.62 -7.96
CA ALA A 111 20.82 18.21 -9.07
C ALA A 111 20.79 17.37 -10.35
N GLU A 112 20.58 16.06 -10.23
CA GLU A 112 20.51 15.12 -11.36
C GLU A 112 19.05 14.82 -11.76
N CYS A 113 18.08 15.23 -10.93
CA CYS A 113 16.68 14.95 -11.16
C CYS A 113 16.10 15.77 -12.32
N ILE A 114 15.57 15.08 -13.32
CA ILE A 114 14.96 15.70 -14.52
C ILE A 114 13.46 16.00 -14.38
N GLY A 115 12.85 15.70 -13.24
CA GLY A 115 11.43 15.97 -13.01
C GLY A 115 10.48 15.12 -13.84
N CYS A 116 10.80 13.83 -14.05
CA CYS A 116 9.99 12.92 -14.90
C CYS A 116 8.74 12.36 -14.22
N THR A 117 8.56 12.55 -12.92
CA THR A 117 7.43 12.10 -12.06
C THR A 117 7.24 10.60 -11.91
N LYS A 118 8.05 9.74 -12.51
CA LYS A 118 7.88 8.28 -12.47
C LYS A 118 8.03 7.70 -11.06
N CYS A 119 8.95 8.25 -10.25
CA CYS A 119 9.14 7.84 -8.86
C CYS A 119 7.93 8.19 -7.98
N ILE A 120 7.25 9.32 -8.23
CA ILE A 120 6.00 9.70 -7.54
C ILE A 120 4.91 8.66 -7.81
N GLN A 121 4.74 8.27 -9.08
CA GLN A 121 3.74 7.28 -9.48
C GLN A 121 4.00 5.88 -8.92
N ALA A 122 5.28 5.54 -8.69
CA ALA A 122 5.68 4.25 -8.14
C ALA A 122 5.62 4.20 -6.60
N CYS A 123 5.53 5.34 -5.92
CA CYS A 123 5.55 5.40 -4.46
C CYS A 123 4.19 5.01 -3.87
N PRO A 124 4.07 3.89 -3.12
CA PRO A 124 2.80 3.44 -2.57
C PRO A 124 2.31 4.27 -1.37
N VAL A 125 3.19 5.07 -0.77
CA VAL A 125 2.91 5.87 0.43
C VAL A 125 3.00 7.38 0.17
N ASP A 126 3.11 7.81 -1.09
CA ASP A 126 3.19 9.22 -1.51
C ASP A 126 4.29 10.04 -0.81
N ALA A 127 5.39 9.37 -0.40
CA ALA A 127 6.51 10.01 0.30
C ALA A 127 7.39 10.90 -0.60
N ILE A 128 7.12 10.99 -1.90
CA ILE A 128 7.92 11.76 -2.85
C ILE A 128 7.14 12.98 -3.33
N VAL A 129 7.69 14.16 -3.09
CA VAL A 129 7.11 15.43 -3.53
C VAL A 129 7.89 16.02 -4.70
N GLY A 130 7.18 16.70 -5.58
CA GLY A 130 7.74 17.34 -6.76
C GLY A 130 6.68 17.54 -7.84
N ALA A 131 7.10 18.02 -9.00
CA ALA A 131 6.21 18.22 -10.14
C ALA A 131 6.95 17.94 -11.46
N ALA A 132 6.20 17.85 -12.56
CA ALA A 132 6.77 17.68 -13.89
C ALA A 132 7.76 18.80 -14.23
N ARG A 133 8.97 18.41 -14.63
CA ARG A 133 10.11 19.31 -14.96
C ARG A 133 10.68 20.08 -13.75
N LEU A 134 10.30 19.73 -12.55
CA LEU A 134 10.91 20.24 -11.32
C LEU A 134 11.57 19.07 -10.57
N MET A 135 12.60 19.36 -9.78
CA MET A 135 13.26 18.36 -8.96
C MET A 135 12.27 17.72 -7.98
N HIS A 136 12.53 16.46 -7.66
CA HIS A 136 11.78 15.74 -6.64
C HIS A 136 12.62 15.59 -5.37
N THR A 137 11.94 15.52 -4.23
CA THR A 137 12.56 15.21 -2.93
C THR A 137 11.73 14.19 -2.17
N VAL A 138 12.33 13.52 -1.20
CA VAL A 138 11.68 12.49 -0.39
C VAL A 138 11.39 13.03 1.00
N ILE A 139 10.18 12.81 1.49
CA ILE A 139 9.82 13.01 2.89
C ILE A 139 10.27 11.77 3.65
N ALA A 140 11.41 11.87 4.34
CA ALA A 140 12.06 10.73 4.97
C ALA A 140 11.18 10.01 6.01
N ASP A 141 10.38 10.77 6.77
CA ASP A 141 9.49 10.22 7.81
C ASP A 141 8.33 9.40 7.25
N GLU A 142 7.94 9.62 5.99
CA GLU A 142 6.87 8.90 5.32
C GLU A 142 7.40 7.75 4.43
N CYS A 143 8.71 7.72 4.18
CA CYS A 143 9.33 6.71 3.33
C CYS A 143 9.44 5.37 4.05
N THR A 144 8.92 4.29 3.43
CA THR A 144 8.96 2.92 3.97
C THR A 144 10.18 2.10 3.55
N GLY A 145 11.09 2.66 2.72
CA GLY A 145 12.28 1.97 2.25
C GLY A 145 12.02 0.80 1.30
N CYS A 146 10.92 0.84 0.54
CA CYS A 146 10.45 -0.27 -0.30
C CYS A 146 11.16 -0.43 -1.66
N ASP A 147 12.08 0.46 -2.02
CA ASP A 147 12.91 0.46 -3.24
C ASP A 147 12.15 0.63 -4.58
N LEU A 148 10.81 0.64 -4.59
CA LEU A 148 9.98 0.69 -5.80
C LEU A 148 10.20 1.94 -6.68
N CYS A 149 10.80 3.00 -6.14
CA CYS A 149 11.10 4.23 -6.87
C CYS A 149 12.42 4.18 -7.66
N LEU A 150 13.31 3.19 -7.41
CA LEU A 150 14.61 3.08 -8.05
C LEU A 150 14.49 2.67 -9.52
N GLU A 151 13.82 1.54 -9.76
CA GLU A 151 13.68 0.95 -11.11
C GLU A 151 13.11 1.92 -12.16
N PRO A 152 12.03 2.68 -11.88
CA PRO A 152 11.44 3.58 -12.87
C PRO A 152 12.26 4.86 -13.13
N CYS A 153 13.34 5.11 -12.38
CA CYS A 153 14.14 6.32 -12.52
C CYS A 153 15.05 6.26 -13.76
N PRO A 154 14.82 7.07 -14.82
CA PRO A 154 15.56 6.97 -16.07
C PRO A 154 16.99 7.54 -16.00
N VAL A 155 17.30 8.30 -14.95
CA VAL A 155 18.62 8.95 -14.76
C VAL A 155 19.34 8.39 -13.52
N ASP A 156 18.78 7.37 -12.87
CA ASP A 156 19.37 6.67 -11.73
C ASP A 156 19.86 7.60 -10.61
N CYS A 157 19.08 8.66 -10.34
CA CYS A 157 19.42 9.67 -9.34
C CYS A 157 18.91 9.37 -7.93
N ILE A 158 18.35 8.16 -7.71
CA ILE A 158 17.78 7.74 -6.42
C ILE A 158 18.70 6.70 -5.80
N GLU A 159 19.02 6.87 -4.53
CA GLU A 159 19.82 5.93 -3.75
C GLU A 159 19.13 5.62 -2.43
N MET A 160 19.34 4.42 -1.88
CA MET A 160 18.85 4.06 -0.56
C MET A 160 19.93 4.39 0.48
N ARG A 161 19.56 5.14 1.50
CA ARG A 161 20.41 5.50 2.64
C ARG A 161 19.89 4.84 3.90
N GLU A 162 20.79 4.27 4.68
CA GLU A 162 20.47 3.73 5.99
C GLU A 162 20.12 4.87 6.96
N ILE A 163 19.06 4.65 7.75
CA ILE A 163 18.71 5.57 8.84
C ILE A 163 19.55 5.17 10.04
N PRO A 164 20.39 6.08 10.60
CA PRO A 164 21.17 5.76 11.76
C PRO A 164 20.26 5.45 12.97
N ASP A 165 20.60 4.42 13.72
CA ASP A 165 19.90 4.06 14.96
C ASP A 165 20.34 5.03 16.08
N ASP A 166 19.80 6.23 16.05
CA ASP A 166 20.01 7.27 17.06
C ASP A 166 18.72 7.68 17.74
N VAL A 167 18.86 8.43 18.85
CA VAL A 167 17.70 8.90 19.67
C VAL A 167 16.71 9.77 18.88
N ARG A 168 17.14 10.38 17.76
CA ARG A 168 16.30 11.25 16.93
C ARG A 168 15.38 10.47 16.03
N HIS A 169 15.82 9.28 15.61
CA HIS A 169 15.09 8.38 14.72
C HIS A 169 14.37 7.26 15.48
N TRP A 170 14.56 7.18 16.80
CA TRP A 170 13.92 6.16 17.62
C TRP A 170 12.40 6.35 17.63
N LYS A 171 11.68 5.30 17.23
CA LYS A 171 10.23 5.23 17.30
C LYS A 171 9.83 4.18 18.33
N TRP A 172 8.79 4.48 19.11
CA TRP A 172 8.26 3.51 20.08
C TRP A 172 7.83 2.23 19.36
N PRO A 173 8.31 1.04 19.77
CA PRO A 173 7.90 -0.21 19.16
C PRO A 173 6.39 -0.39 19.32
N GLN A 174 5.70 -0.71 18.23
CA GLN A 174 4.26 -0.96 18.29
C GLN A 174 4.00 -2.23 19.12
N PRO A 175 2.97 -2.24 20.00
CA PRO A 175 2.62 -3.43 20.77
C PRO A 175 2.24 -4.57 19.81
N SER A 176 2.82 -5.74 20.04
CA SER A 176 2.50 -6.90 19.21
C SER A 176 1.01 -7.27 19.35
N PRO A 177 0.35 -7.78 18.29
CA PRO A 177 -1.05 -8.20 18.35
C PRO A 177 -1.37 -9.21 19.47
N ARG A 178 -0.38 -10.01 19.90
CA ARG A 178 -0.50 -10.95 21.01
C ARG A 178 -0.73 -10.27 22.36
N LEU A 179 -0.10 -9.10 22.60
CA LEU A 179 -0.32 -8.35 23.85
C LEU A 179 -1.73 -7.77 23.90
N ILE A 180 -2.26 -7.31 22.76
CA ILE A 180 -3.64 -6.78 22.68
C ILE A 180 -4.68 -7.88 22.90
N ALA A 181 -4.46 -9.09 22.38
CA ALA A 181 -5.36 -10.23 22.58
C ALA A 181 -5.36 -10.70 24.04
N SER A 182 -4.19 -10.77 24.71
CA SER A 182 -4.08 -11.19 26.11
C SER A 182 -4.76 -10.22 27.10
N ASP A 183 -4.81 -8.93 26.79
CA ASP A 183 -5.49 -7.93 27.61
C ASP A 183 -7.01 -7.99 27.45
N ARG A 184 -7.52 -8.38 26.28
CA ARG A 184 -8.94 -8.62 26.07
C ARG A 184 -9.45 -9.86 26.80
N GLU A 185 -8.66 -10.93 26.84
CA GLU A 185 -9.01 -12.16 27.57
C GLU A 185 -8.99 -11.96 29.10
N ARG A 186 -8.16 -11.03 29.62
CA ARG A 186 -8.13 -10.70 31.06
C ARG A 186 -9.23 -9.72 31.48
N ALA A 187 -9.85 -9.02 30.52
CA ALA A 187 -10.91 -8.05 30.80
C ALA A 187 -12.33 -8.63 30.64
N ALA A 188 -12.47 -9.88 30.24
CA ALA A 188 -13.71 -10.64 30.12
C ALA A 188 -13.85 -11.62 31.29
#